data_f7e0601da5b5fba2d98dd0e9c20fca94
#
_entry.id   f7e0601da5b5fba2d98dd0e9c20fca94
#
_cell.length_a   1.000
_cell.length_b   1.000
_cell.length_c   1.000
_cell.angle_alpha   90.00
_cell.angle_beta   90.00
_cell.angle_gamma   90.00
#
_symmetry.space_group_name_H-M   'P 1'
#
loop_
_entity.id
_entity.type
_entity.pdbx_description
1 polymer ?
#
loop_
_entity_poly.entity_id
_entity_poly.type
_entity_poly.pdbx_seq_one_letter_code
_entity_poly.pdbx_strand_id
1 'polypeptide(L)'
;MKKPSHQWSRRAFLAAAGISVGPFVNRLQAQAEPVIELSEAHREAVNRRRRIAVQYDGNNGLGKDWHDWLDYRFRWIDEPGVQIDSVWWDIQPLLKNRYPTPPDSLIYQWPDEKTDIVERLIAETRKRGLEVFWNHRISEVDLKPPGGKGWTKKPHPLKAAHPDWVMKTWWPHGLWNLENAEVRDYKVGLLRHLAETYPLDGFQLDFARHVPCLPVGRQWELRHHVTRFVRQIREMTLDVARKRGRPILLAARIPRSLEGCRADGFDIGTWAQQNLLDIFSLGSRSLEVDIEAYRKIIGGRNIKLQPCCDGHHAADGYRCPPIEIYRGIFSNWREQGADSVMTFNWACADPELSEKMGGAVATLSQLQAYREVGDPVTLKGKDKTFVVERRGGYPWADGYFNRNDDSPLPQAIPADGSAVSLTIRLADPIREEAGKIRSVALAAILFGATEADRFDILFNGAKLTARAGDPEWKDPQIFSPKATPASGGRFARYRVNPKQKLLRIEYPIDPQICRVGKNQIEIRRSVASDSNPPAKAQLEKLEVELKYHS
;
A
#
# COMPACT_ATOMS: atom_id res chain seq x y z
N MET A 1 31.88 -15.59 -10.66
CA MET A 1 32.16 -14.14 -10.58
C MET A 1 31.24 -13.54 -9.51
N LYS A 2 31.82 -13.13 -8.40
CA LYS A 2 31.10 -12.53 -7.26
C LYS A 2 30.74 -11.08 -7.57
N LYS A 3 29.48 -10.69 -7.51
CA LYS A 3 29.03 -9.29 -7.55
C LYS A 3 29.27 -8.64 -6.18
N PRO A 4 29.73 -7.40 -6.11
CA PRO A 4 29.92 -6.72 -4.84
C PRO A 4 28.58 -6.28 -4.24
N SER A 5 28.41 -6.56 -2.96
CA SER A 5 27.32 -6.08 -2.14
C SER A 5 27.60 -4.63 -1.72
N HIS A 6 26.85 -3.67 -2.21
CA HIS A 6 26.90 -2.31 -1.68
C HIS A 6 25.99 -2.19 -0.45
N GLN A 7 26.58 -2.29 0.72
CA GLN A 7 25.98 -1.81 1.96
C GLN A 7 26.18 -0.29 2.05
N TRP A 8 25.09 0.47 2.01
CA TRP A 8 25.10 1.90 2.31
C TRP A 8 24.93 2.11 3.82
N SER A 9 25.98 2.53 4.51
CA SER A 9 25.90 2.87 5.91
C SER A 9 25.40 4.31 6.10
N ARG A 10 24.58 4.53 7.13
CA ARG A 10 23.94 5.82 7.49
C ARG A 10 24.89 6.96 7.92
N ARG A 11 26.22 6.85 7.77
CA ARG A 11 27.19 7.81 8.33
C ARG A 11 27.97 8.69 7.35
N ALA A 12 27.64 8.72 6.07
CA ALA A 12 28.46 9.44 5.07
C ALA A 12 27.79 10.67 4.44
N PHE A 13 26.93 11.41 5.15
CA PHE A 13 26.25 12.58 4.56
C PHE A 13 26.46 13.92 5.30
N LEU A 14 27.49 14.03 6.13
CA LEU A 14 27.82 15.30 6.79
C LEU A 14 29.32 15.57 6.70
N ALA A 15 29.84 15.89 5.53
CA ALA A 15 31.09 16.66 5.37
C ALA A 15 31.36 16.91 3.89
N ALA A 16 30.92 18.05 3.36
CA ALA A 16 31.58 18.79 2.27
C ALA A 16 30.74 20.05 1.94
N ALA A 17 30.95 21.09 2.74
CA ALA A 17 30.55 22.44 2.38
C ALA A 17 31.82 23.30 2.38
N GLY A 18 32.28 23.65 1.24
CA GLY A 18 33.35 24.63 1.06
C GLY A 18 34.00 24.52 -0.30
N ILE A 19 33.46 25.23 -1.31
CA ILE A 19 34.23 25.73 -2.46
C ILE A 19 33.48 26.93 -3.08
N SER A 20 34.22 27.98 -3.16
CA SER A 20 34.22 29.26 -3.87
C SER A 20 33.19 29.56 -4.95
N VAL A 21 32.71 30.79 -4.86
CA VAL A 21 31.88 31.53 -5.82
C VAL A 21 32.70 31.88 -7.08
N GLY A 22 32.24 31.41 -8.24
CA GLY A 22 32.59 31.94 -9.56
C GLY A 22 31.31 32.34 -10.31
N PRO A 23 31.28 33.49 -10.99
CA PRO A 23 30.07 33.97 -11.63
C PRO A 23 29.88 33.37 -13.03
N PHE A 24 28.65 33.20 -13.42
CA PHE A 24 28.05 32.73 -14.68
C PHE A 24 27.44 31.33 -14.60
N VAL A 25 26.28 31.26 -13.97
CA VAL A 25 25.26 30.31 -14.35
C VAL A 25 23.99 31.10 -14.59
N ASN A 26 23.66 31.36 -15.85
CA ASN A 26 22.32 31.73 -16.28
C ASN A 26 21.39 30.59 -15.85
N ARG A 27 20.86 30.66 -14.61
CA ARG A 27 19.70 29.90 -14.22
C ARG A 27 18.55 30.48 -15.05
N LEU A 28 18.19 29.81 -16.13
CA LEU A 28 16.83 29.80 -16.59
C LEU A 28 16.01 29.35 -15.37
N GLN A 29 15.50 30.32 -14.60
CA GLN A 29 14.44 30.08 -13.65
C GLN A 29 13.29 29.56 -14.52
N ALA A 30 13.12 28.22 -14.54
CA ALA A 30 11.90 27.65 -15.05
C ALA A 30 10.78 28.36 -14.27
N GLN A 31 10.01 29.21 -14.95
CA GLN A 31 8.85 29.83 -14.34
C GLN A 31 8.01 28.71 -13.74
N ALA A 32 7.74 28.82 -12.44
CA ALA A 32 6.91 27.83 -11.77
C ALA A 32 5.57 27.77 -12.51
N GLU A 33 5.20 26.58 -12.98
CA GLU A 33 3.92 26.40 -13.66
C GLU A 33 2.77 26.86 -12.77
N PRO A 34 1.73 27.51 -13.33
CA PRO A 34 0.67 28.12 -12.54
C PRO A 34 -0.13 27.07 -11.76
N VAL A 35 -0.62 27.47 -10.61
CA VAL A 35 -1.56 26.69 -9.80
C VAL A 35 -2.86 26.53 -10.59
N ILE A 36 -3.36 25.30 -10.68
CA ILE A 36 -4.63 25.03 -11.35
C ILE A 36 -5.79 25.44 -10.45
N GLU A 37 -6.67 26.28 -10.96
CA GLU A 37 -7.90 26.65 -10.25
C GLU A 37 -8.97 25.57 -10.38
N LEU A 38 -9.59 25.24 -9.25
CA LEU A 38 -10.67 24.26 -9.17
C LEU A 38 -12.00 24.98 -8.89
N SER A 39 -13.05 24.59 -9.61
CA SER A 39 -14.39 25.13 -9.38
C SER A 39 -14.94 24.73 -8.01
N GLU A 40 -15.96 25.45 -7.52
CA GLU A 40 -16.64 25.11 -6.26
C GLU A 40 -17.22 23.69 -6.32
N ALA A 41 -17.93 23.35 -7.39
CA ALA A 41 -18.48 22.00 -7.59
C ALA A 41 -17.39 20.91 -7.56
N HIS A 42 -16.16 21.22 -8.03
CA HIS A 42 -15.03 20.30 -7.92
C HIS A 42 -14.60 20.15 -6.45
N ARG A 43 -14.47 21.24 -5.70
CA ARG A 43 -14.11 21.20 -4.28
C ARG A 43 -15.15 20.46 -3.43
N GLU A 44 -16.43 20.66 -3.72
CA GLU A 44 -17.53 19.90 -3.09
C GLU A 44 -17.41 18.40 -3.39
N ALA A 45 -17.11 18.02 -4.64
CA ALA A 45 -16.90 16.63 -5.00
C ALA A 45 -15.70 16.00 -4.27
N VAL A 46 -14.61 16.74 -4.06
CA VAL A 46 -13.46 16.29 -3.25
C VAL A 46 -13.91 16.04 -1.80
N ASN A 47 -14.80 16.87 -1.26
CA ASN A 47 -15.25 16.80 0.13
C ASN A 47 -16.39 15.79 0.38
N ARG A 48 -16.87 15.08 -0.63
CA ARG A 48 -17.85 14.01 -0.42
C ARG A 48 -17.33 13.01 0.62
N ARG A 49 -18.24 12.46 1.39
CA ARG A 49 -17.91 11.43 2.36
C ARG A 49 -17.43 10.16 1.64
N ARG A 50 -16.21 9.72 1.96
CA ARG A 50 -15.61 8.45 1.52
C ARG A 50 -15.01 7.78 2.73
N ARG A 51 -15.77 6.90 3.39
CA ARG A 51 -15.26 6.15 4.55
C ARG A 51 -14.29 5.07 4.10
N ILE A 52 -14.77 4.17 3.24
CA ILE A 52 -13.99 3.09 2.65
C ILE A 52 -14.16 3.14 1.13
N ALA A 53 -13.04 3.14 0.41
CA ALA A 53 -12.99 2.86 -1.01
C ALA A 53 -12.52 1.42 -1.23
N VAL A 54 -13.23 0.65 -2.04
CA VAL A 54 -12.84 -0.70 -2.42
C VAL A 54 -12.23 -0.68 -3.80
N GLN A 55 -10.98 -1.11 -3.92
CA GLN A 55 -10.34 -1.31 -5.21
C GLN A 55 -10.28 -2.79 -5.57
N TYR A 56 -10.83 -3.12 -6.71
CA TYR A 56 -10.75 -4.45 -7.29
C TYR A 56 -9.51 -4.59 -8.18
N ASP A 57 -8.71 -5.63 -7.96
CA ASP A 57 -7.55 -5.96 -8.81
C ASP A 57 -7.97 -6.91 -9.92
N GLY A 58 -8.20 -6.37 -11.08
CA GLY A 58 -8.44 -7.15 -12.28
C GLY A 58 -9.66 -8.07 -12.16
N ASN A 59 -9.53 -9.25 -12.74
CA ASN A 59 -10.68 -10.07 -13.10
C ASN A 59 -10.61 -11.45 -12.48
N ASN A 60 -9.98 -11.56 -11.31
CA ASN A 60 -9.98 -12.83 -10.59
C ASN A 60 -11.40 -13.34 -10.41
N GLY A 61 -11.62 -14.62 -10.66
CA GLY A 61 -12.93 -15.24 -10.55
C GLY A 61 -13.88 -14.92 -11.71
N LEU A 62 -13.38 -14.39 -12.85
CA LEU A 62 -14.16 -14.44 -14.09
C LEU A 62 -14.45 -15.90 -14.41
N GLY A 63 -15.59 -16.30 -13.87
CA GLY A 63 -16.23 -17.55 -14.19
C GLY A 63 -16.81 -17.51 -15.59
N LYS A 64 -17.73 -18.36 -15.82
CA LYS A 64 -18.36 -18.57 -17.12
C LYS A 64 -19.53 -17.59 -17.38
N ASP A 65 -20.08 -16.97 -16.32
CA ASP A 65 -21.19 -16.05 -16.36
C ASP A 65 -20.81 -14.71 -15.72
N TRP A 66 -21.16 -13.61 -16.40
CA TRP A 66 -20.83 -12.28 -15.92
C TRP A 66 -21.77 -11.82 -14.78
N HIS A 67 -22.98 -12.36 -14.68
CA HIS A 67 -23.88 -12.08 -13.57
C HIS A 67 -23.33 -12.67 -12.29
N ASP A 68 -22.95 -13.95 -12.31
CA ASP A 68 -22.31 -14.62 -11.17
C ASP A 68 -21.05 -13.87 -10.73
N TRP A 69 -20.28 -13.35 -11.70
CA TRP A 69 -19.10 -12.57 -11.41
C TRP A 69 -19.41 -11.23 -10.77
N LEU A 70 -20.45 -10.51 -11.23
CA LEU A 70 -20.89 -9.26 -10.60
C LEU A 70 -21.40 -9.52 -9.18
N ASP A 71 -22.24 -10.51 -8.98
CA ASP A 71 -22.76 -10.90 -7.67
C ASP A 71 -21.61 -11.22 -6.71
N TYR A 72 -20.61 -11.96 -7.19
CA TYR A 72 -19.41 -12.22 -6.43
C TYR A 72 -18.64 -10.93 -6.06
N ARG A 73 -18.55 -9.95 -6.96
CA ARG A 73 -17.86 -8.67 -6.70
C ARG A 73 -18.61 -7.80 -5.71
N PHE A 74 -19.93 -7.79 -5.78
CA PHE A 74 -20.74 -6.96 -4.88
C PHE A 74 -21.15 -7.65 -3.57
N ARG A 75 -20.90 -8.95 -3.39
CA ARG A 75 -21.34 -9.74 -2.23
C ARG A 75 -21.09 -9.12 -0.86
N TRP A 76 -19.96 -8.44 -0.69
CA TRP A 76 -19.61 -7.78 0.58
C TRP A 76 -20.11 -6.34 0.62
N ILE A 77 -20.25 -5.71 -0.53
CA ILE A 77 -20.82 -4.36 -0.63
C ILE A 77 -22.31 -4.38 -0.29
N ASP A 78 -22.98 -5.44 -0.67
CA ASP A 78 -24.43 -5.63 -0.44
C ASP A 78 -24.76 -6.12 1.00
N GLU A 79 -23.74 -6.40 1.81
CA GLU A 79 -23.92 -6.79 3.21
C GLU A 79 -24.39 -5.62 4.10
N PRO A 80 -25.34 -5.87 5.02
CA PRO A 80 -25.81 -4.83 5.93
C PRO A 80 -24.72 -4.23 6.81
N GLY A 81 -24.76 -2.92 6.98
CA GLY A 81 -23.90 -2.18 7.90
C GLY A 81 -22.48 -1.92 7.42
N VAL A 82 -22.12 -2.28 6.18
CA VAL A 82 -20.83 -1.95 5.59
C VAL A 82 -20.70 -0.44 5.36
N GLN A 83 -19.48 0.06 5.50
CA GLN A 83 -19.16 1.48 5.44
C GLN A 83 -18.47 1.85 4.11
N ILE A 84 -18.80 1.15 3.04
CA ILE A 84 -18.24 1.36 1.71
C ILE A 84 -19.02 2.48 1.02
N ASP A 85 -18.31 3.50 0.53
CA ASP A 85 -18.91 4.66 -0.14
C ASP A 85 -18.42 4.79 -1.60
N SER A 86 -17.36 4.07 -2.00
CA SER A 86 -16.76 4.21 -3.33
C SER A 86 -16.17 2.87 -3.82
N VAL A 87 -16.34 2.58 -5.11
CA VAL A 87 -15.76 1.40 -5.77
C VAL A 87 -14.85 1.85 -6.90
N TRP A 88 -13.63 1.32 -6.91
CA TRP A 88 -12.58 1.66 -7.85
C TRP A 88 -12.23 0.44 -8.69
N TRP A 89 -12.65 0.45 -9.93
CA TRP A 89 -12.52 -0.68 -10.84
C TRP A 89 -11.17 -0.68 -11.53
N ASP A 90 -10.51 -1.82 -11.51
CA ASP A 90 -9.27 -2.08 -12.23
C ASP A 90 -9.50 -3.19 -13.26
N ILE A 91 -10.33 -2.90 -14.23
CA ILE A 91 -10.60 -3.77 -15.37
C ILE A 91 -10.16 -3.02 -16.60
N GLN A 92 -9.29 -3.61 -17.37
CA GLN A 92 -8.90 -3.06 -18.66
C GLN A 92 -9.85 -3.63 -19.71
N PRO A 93 -10.81 -2.86 -20.21
CA PRO A 93 -11.75 -3.35 -21.18
C PRO A 93 -11.05 -3.64 -22.49
N LEU A 94 -11.48 -4.69 -23.17
CA LEU A 94 -11.21 -4.86 -24.58
C LEU A 94 -11.97 -3.79 -25.34
N LEU A 95 -11.33 -2.67 -25.60
CA LEU A 95 -11.87 -1.63 -26.46
C LEU A 95 -11.57 -1.98 -27.92
N LYS A 96 -11.86 -3.24 -28.31
CA LYS A 96 -11.81 -3.63 -29.71
C LYS A 96 -12.55 -2.59 -30.54
N ASN A 97 -11.90 -2.06 -31.54
CA ASN A 97 -12.45 -1.12 -32.53
C ASN A 97 -12.67 0.34 -32.11
N ARG A 98 -12.42 0.74 -30.87
CA ARG A 98 -12.56 2.14 -30.44
C ARG A 98 -11.24 2.89 -30.33
N TYR A 99 -10.11 2.18 -30.44
CA TYR A 99 -8.77 2.76 -30.48
C TYR A 99 -8.03 2.40 -31.76
N PRO A 100 -7.31 3.34 -32.35
CA PRO A 100 -6.39 3.05 -33.46
C PRO A 100 -5.21 2.17 -33.01
N THR A 101 -4.96 2.07 -31.72
CA THR A 101 -3.94 1.22 -31.11
C THR A 101 -4.58 0.33 -30.05
N PRO A 102 -4.13 -0.94 -29.90
CA PRO A 102 -4.61 -1.80 -28.83
C PRO A 102 -4.42 -1.12 -27.48
N PRO A 103 -5.36 -1.24 -26.53
CA PRO A 103 -5.17 -0.76 -25.18
C PRO A 103 -3.97 -1.46 -24.53
N ASP A 104 -3.32 -0.77 -23.59
CA ASP A 104 -2.11 -1.23 -22.89
C ASP A 104 -2.28 -2.59 -22.22
N SER A 105 -3.46 -2.90 -21.76
CA SER A 105 -3.78 -4.18 -21.16
C SER A 105 -5.13 -4.67 -21.64
N LEU A 106 -5.08 -5.71 -22.45
CA LEU A 106 -6.22 -6.52 -22.83
C LEU A 106 -6.38 -7.61 -21.77
N ILE A 107 -6.80 -7.27 -20.57
CA ILE A 107 -6.84 -8.29 -19.54
C ILE A 107 -8.00 -9.25 -19.78
N TYR A 108 -9.10 -8.81 -20.37
CA TYR A 108 -10.24 -9.69 -20.61
C TYR A 108 -11.06 -9.31 -21.83
N GLN A 109 -11.34 -10.33 -22.60
CA GLN A 109 -12.45 -10.41 -23.49
C GLN A 109 -13.63 -10.98 -22.71
N TRP A 110 -14.70 -10.21 -22.57
CA TRP A 110 -15.95 -10.74 -22.07
C TRP A 110 -16.46 -11.77 -23.07
N PRO A 111 -17.00 -12.92 -22.63
CA PRO A 111 -17.47 -13.95 -23.56
C PRO A 111 -18.57 -13.47 -24.49
N ASP A 112 -19.36 -12.49 -24.05
CA ASP A 112 -20.36 -11.80 -24.84
C ASP A 112 -19.79 -10.50 -25.42
N GLU A 113 -19.38 -10.52 -26.69
CA GLU A 113 -18.80 -9.35 -27.39
C GLU A 113 -19.75 -8.13 -27.46
N LYS A 114 -21.02 -8.28 -27.07
CA LYS A 114 -22.05 -7.25 -27.12
C LYS A 114 -22.16 -6.43 -25.83
N THR A 115 -21.66 -6.94 -24.70
CA THR A 115 -21.78 -6.28 -23.41
C THR A 115 -20.59 -5.34 -23.16
N ASP A 116 -20.88 -4.05 -22.97
CA ASP A 116 -19.91 -3.09 -22.45
C ASP A 116 -19.78 -3.27 -20.94
N ILE A 117 -18.75 -3.98 -20.52
CA ILE A 117 -18.53 -4.29 -19.11
C ILE A 117 -18.27 -3.02 -18.27
N VAL A 118 -17.64 -1.99 -18.82
CA VAL A 118 -17.39 -0.74 -18.11
C VAL A 118 -18.70 -0.04 -17.77
N GLU A 119 -19.61 0.04 -18.76
CA GLU A 119 -20.95 0.60 -18.58
C GLU A 119 -21.74 -0.18 -17.51
N ARG A 120 -21.67 -1.51 -17.55
CA ARG A 120 -22.33 -2.38 -16.55
C ARG A 120 -21.78 -2.16 -15.15
N LEU A 121 -20.47 -2.11 -14.98
CA LEU A 121 -19.85 -1.86 -13.68
C LEU A 121 -20.25 -0.50 -13.10
N ILE A 122 -20.29 0.52 -13.94
CA ILE A 122 -20.75 1.86 -13.56
C ILE A 122 -22.22 1.82 -13.13
N ALA A 123 -23.08 1.20 -13.92
CA ALA A 123 -24.52 1.10 -13.64
C ALA A 123 -24.78 0.36 -12.32
N GLU A 124 -24.15 -0.80 -12.11
CA GLU A 124 -24.34 -1.59 -10.89
C GLU A 124 -23.73 -0.91 -9.65
N THR A 125 -22.62 -0.20 -9.79
CA THR A 125 -22.06 0.61 -8.69
C THR A 125 -23.02 1.73 -8.29
N ARG A 126 -23.54 2.46 -9.27
CA ARG A 126 -24.48 3.58 -9.03
C ARG A 126 -25.84 3.14 -8.51
N LYS A 127 -26.36 2.01 -8.94
CA LYS A 127 -27.59 1.42 -8.41
C LYS A 127 -27.53 1.25 -6.88
N ARG A 128 -26.33 1.07 -6.34
CA ARG A 128 -26.07 0.97 -4.89
C ARG A 128 -25.79 2.32 -4.23
N GLY A 129 -25.92 3.43 -4.95
CA GLY A 129 -25.65 4.77 -4.45
C GLY A 129 -24.16 5.06 -4.22
N LEU A 130 -23.27 4.25 -4.80
CA LEU A 130 -21.83 4.35 -4.60
C LEU A 130 -21.17 5.19 -5.69
N GLU A 131 -20.06 5.84 -5.31
CA GLU A 131 -19.18 6.55 -6.22
C GLU A 131 -18.33 5.55 -7.02
N VAL A 132 -18.07 5.85 -8.30
CA VAL A 132 -17.35 4.95 -9.20
C VAL A 132 -16.10 5.62 -9.76
N PHE A 133 -14.94 5.04 -9.46
CA PHE A 133 -13.65 5.43 -10.02
C PHE A 133 -13.11 4.35 -10.96
N TRP A 134 -12.22 4.77 -11.84
CA TRP A 134 -11.44 3.89 -12.69
C TRP A 134 -9.97 3.93 -12.30
N ASN A 135 -9.41 2.78 -11.96
CA ASN A 135 -7.98 2.64 -11.71
C ASN A 135 -7.24 2.38 -13.02
N HIS A 136 -6.26 3.23 -13.32
CA HIS A 136 -5.41 3.07 -14.49
C HIS A 136 -3.97 2.80 -14.08
N ARG A 137 -3.45 1.63 -14.44
CA ARG A 137 -2.06 1.26 -14.21
C ARG A 137 -1.17 1.98 -15.18
N ILE A 138 -0.30 2.83 -14.66
CA ILE A 138 0.54 3.71 -15.48
C ILE A 138 1.57 2.93 -16.28
N SER A 139 2.24 1.97 -15.63
CA SER A 139 3.27 1.14 -16.27
C SER A 139 2.80 -0.32 -16.35
N GLU A 140 1.74 -0.56 -17.14
CA GLU A 140 1.15 -1.88 -17.28
C GLU A 140 2.12 -2.87 -17.92
N VAL A 141 2.04 -4.11 -17.49
CA VAL A 141 2.77 -5.22 -18.06
C VAL A 141 2.07 -5.76 -19.32
N ASP A 142 2.83 -6.46 -20.14
CA ASP A 142 2.34 -7.05 -21.38
C ASP A 142 1.30 -8.13 -21.10
N LEU A 143 0.39 -8.24 -22.05
CA LEU A 143 -0.83 -9.01 -21.90
C LEU A 143 -0.62 -10.51 -22.08
N LYS A 144 -1.46 -11.27 -21.41
CA LYS A 144 -1.67 -12.68 -21.77
C LYS A 144 -2.64 -12.76 -22.95
N PRO A 145 -2.34 -13.57 -23.97
CA PRO A 145 -3.34 -13.89 -24.98
C PRO A 145 -4.55 -14.57 -24.31
N PRO A 146 -5.74 -14.38 -24.83
CA PRO A 146 -6.94 -15.07 -24.34
C PRO A 146 -6.70 -16.58 -24.20
N GLY A 147 -7.05 -17.16 -23.04
CA GLY A 147 -6.84 -18.58 -22.76
C GLY A 147 -5.40 -19.00 -22.44
N GLY A 148 -4.44 -18.09 -22.48
CA GLY A 148 -3.04 -18.38 -22.17
C GLY A 148 -2.77 -18.56 -20.67
N LYS A 149 -2.08 -19.63 -20.30
CA LYS A 149 -1.52 -19.81 -18.95
C LYS A 149 -0.14 -19.18 -18.88
N GLY A 150 0.05 -18.24 -17.96
CA GLY A 150 1.35 -17.58 -17.76
C GLY A 150 1.46 -16.18 -18.38
N TRP A 151 2.63 -15.56 -18.24
CA TRP A 151 2.92 -14.26 -18.82
C TRP A 151 3.14 -14.38 -20.32
N THR A 152 2.72 -13.37 -21.09
CA THR A 152 2.95 -13.38 -22.54
C THR A 152 4.45 -13.37 -22.87
N LYS A 153 4.82 -14.11 -23.90
CA LYS A 153 6.18 -14.10 -24.44
C LYS A 153 6.41 -12.99 -25.47
N LYS A 154 5.33 -12.27 -25.82
CA LYS A 154 5.40 -11.19 -26.82
C LYS A 154 5.22 -9.84 -26.13
N PRO A 155 5.99 -8.83 -26.48
CA PRO A 155 5.77 -7.47 -26.03
C PRO A 155 4.45 -6.92 -26.56
N HIS A 156 3.93 -5.89 -25.91
CA HIS A 156 2.87 -5.07 -26.47
C HIS A 156 3.27 -4.55 -27.86
N PRO A 157 2.36 -4.49 -28.85
CA PRO A 157 2.71 -4.06 -30.21
C PRO A 157 3.43 -2.71 -30.28
N LEU A 158 3.01 -1.73 -29.48
CA LEU A 158 3.70 -0.43 -29.41
C LEU A 158 5.11 -0.54 -28.81
N LYS A 159 5.32 -1.40 -27.82
CA LYS A 159 6.68 -1.64 -27.28
C LYS A 159 7.59 -2.29 -28.29
N ALA A 160 7.03 -3.15 -29.15
CA ALA A 160 7.77 -3.78 -30.23
C ALA A 160 8.10 -2.78 -31.34
N ALA A 161 7.17 -1.88 -31.66
CA ALA A 161 7.36 -0.84 -32.70
C ALA A 161 8.27 0.30 -32.21
N HIS A 162 8.25 0.60 -30.91
CA HIS A 162 8.98 1.70 -30.29
C HIS A 162 9.83 1.22 -29.12
N PRO A 163 10.94 0.51 -29.35
CA PRO A 163 11.79 0.02 -28.26
C PRO A 163 12.46 1.14 -27.45
N ASP A 164 12.54 2.35 -27.99
CA ASP A 164 13.00 3.57 -27.34
C ASP A 164 12.00 4.14 -26.31
N TRP A 165 10.71 3.75 -26.39
CA TRP A 165 9.68 4.11 -25.40
C TRP A 165 9.75 3.28 -24.13
N VAL A 166 10.63 2.29 -24.10
CA VAL A 166 10.64 1.22 -23.11
C VAL A 166 11.95 1.20 -22.32
N MET A 167 11.84 1.09 -21.01
CA MET A 167 13.00 0.88 -20.13
C MET A 167 13.25 -0.63 -19.92
N LYS A 168 14.51 -1.04 -20.01
CA LYS A 168 14.93 -2.37 -19.55
C LYS A 168 14.94 -2.41 -18.02
N THR A 169 14.07 -3.20 -17.47
CA THR A 169 13.87 -3.33 -16.02
C THR A 169 13.75 -4.81 -15.63
N TRP A 170 13.20 -5.07 -14.45
CA TRP A 170 12.88 -6.43 -13.98
C TRP A 170 11.83 -7.15 -14.85
N TRP A 171 11.01 -6.41 -15.64
CA TRP A 171 10.01 -6.98 -16.52
C TRP A 171 10.64 -7.39 -17.88
N PRO A 172 10.40 -8.62 -18.37
CA PRO A 172 11.09 -9.12 -19.57
C PRO A 172 10.92 -8.26 -20.82
N HIS A 173 9.77 -7.63 -20.99
CA HIS A 173 9.46 -6.76 -22.13
C HIS A 173 9.64 -5.27 -21.79
N GLY A 174 10.23 -4.96 -20.65
CA GLY A 174 10.45 -3.61 -20.17
C GLY A 174 9.17 -2.90 -19.70
N LEU A 175 9.35 -1.73 -19.12
CA LEU A 175 8.28 -0.86 -18.64
C LEU A 175 8.26 0.44 -19.45
N TRP A 176 7.11 1.12 -19.48
CA TRP A 176 6.96 2.38 -20.17
C TRP A 176 7.82 3.47 -19.53
N ASN A 177 8.54 4.25 -20.38
CA ASN A 177 9.36 5.36 -19.94
C ASN A 177 8.61 6.68 -20.05
N LEU A 178 8.19 7.25 -18.94
CA LEU A 178 7.50 8.54 -18.90
C LEU A 178 8.42 9.76 -19.19
N GLU A 179 9.73 9.57 -19.35
CA GLU A 179 10.60 10.59 -19.91
C GLU A 179 10.18 10.92 -21.36
N ASN A 180 9.61 9.96 -22.08
CA ASN A 180 9.18 10.06 -23.46
C ASN A 180 7.84 10.82 -23.56
N ALA A 181 7.77 11.82 -24.41
CA ALA A 181 6.56 12.62 -24.61
C ALA A 181 5.42 11.80 -25.23
N GLU A 182 5.75 10.99 -26.23
CA GLU A 182 4.81 10.14 -26.96
C GLU A 182 4.14 9.11 -26.05
N VAL A 183 4.90 8.54 -25.09
CA VAL A 183 4.36 7.63 -24.07
C VAL A 183 3.34 8.37 -23.18
N ARG A 184 3.66 9.59 -22.74
CA ARG A 184 2.73 10.39 -21.95
C ARG A 184 1.46 10.71 -22.74
N ASP A 185 1.60 11.15 -23.98
CA ASP A 185 0.48 11.52 -24.86
C ASP A 185 -0.42 10.31 -25.16
N TYR A 186 0.18 9.15 -25.41
CA TYR A 186 -0.54 7.88 -25.55
C TYR A 186 -1.39 7.56 -24.31
N LYS A 187 -0.79 7.64 -23.11
CA LYS A 187 -1.50 7.39 -21.84
C LYS A 187 -2.60 8.40 -21.55
N VAL A 188 -2.35 9.68 -21.82
CA VAL A 188 -3.37 10.74 -21.71
C VAL A 188 -4.53 10.49 -22.66
N GLY A 189 -4.24 10.06 -23.90
CA GLY A 189 -5.25 9.71 -24.91
C GLY A 189 -6.17 8.58 -24.45
N LEU A 190 -5.62 7.53 -23.81
CA LEU A 190 -6.41 6.44 -23.23
C LEU A 190 -7.37 6.93 -22.15
N LEU A 191 -6.86 7.73 -21.22
CA LEU A 191 -7.68 8.28 -20.13
C LEU A 191 -8.73 9.28 -20.63
N ARG A 192 -8.41 10.09 -21.64
CA ARG A 192 -9.36 10.99 -22.30
C ARG A 192 -10.53 10.22 -22.88
N HIS A 193 -10.26 9.15 -23.62
CA HIS A 193 -11.32 8.33 -24.18
C HIS A 193 -12.25 7.77 -23.09
N LEU A 194 -11.69 7.21 -22.01
CA LEU A 194 -12.49 6.73 -20.87
C LEU A 194 -13.33 7.84 -20.25
N ALA A 195 -12.73 9.03 -20.09
CA ALA A 195 -13.42 10.19 -19.53
C ALA A 195 -14.56 10.70 -20.40
N GLU A 196 -14.39 10.71 -21.71
CA GLU A 196 -15.40 11.16 -22.68
C GLU A 196 -16.50 10.14 -22.91
N THR A 197 -16.17 8.84 -22.83
CA THR A 197 -17.11 7.74 -23.10
C THR A 197 -17.95 7.39 -21.88
N TYR A 198 -17.35 7.35 -20.69
CA TYR A 198 -17.99 6.82 -19.48
C TYR A 198 -18.21 7.88 -18.41
N PRO A 199 -19.38 7.86 -17.74
CA PRO A 199 -19.70 8.84 -16.72
C PRO A 199 -19.04 8.52 -15.37
N LEU A 200 -17.71 8.33 -15.33
CA LEU A 200 -16.93 8.07 -14.12
C LEU A 200 -16.89 9.29 -13.20
N ASP A 201 -16.81 9.06 -11.88
CA ASP A 201 -16.61 10.10 -10.87
C ASP A 201 -15.15 10.53 -10.74
N GLY A 202 -14.22 9.64 -11.11
CA GLY A 202 -12.80 9.95 -11.08
C GLY A 202 -11.92 8.85 -11.63
N PHE A 203 -10.62 9.15 -11.64
CA PHE A 203 -9.55 8.22 -12.01
C PHE A 203 -8.55 8.08 -10.87
N GLN A 204 -7.97 6.89 -10.74
CA GLN A 204 -6.74 6.69 -9.98
C GLN A 204 -5.59 6.41 -10.93
N LEU A 205 -4.53 7.20 -10.85
CA LEU A 205 -3.25 6.92 -11.49
C LEU A 205 -2.49 5.92 -10.61
N ASP A 206 -2.45 4.67 -11.04
CA ASP A 206 -1.83 3.60 -10.25
C ASP A 206 -0.33 3.51 -10.58
N PHE A 207 0.46 4.20 -9.79
CA PHE A 207 1.92 4.08 -9.83
C PHE A 207 2.45 2.91 -9.00
N ALA A 208 1.60 2.24 -8.20
CA ALA A 208 2.00 1.11 -7.36
C ALA A 208 2.36 -0.14 -8.14
N ARG A 209 1.73 -0.30 -9.30
CA ARG A 209 1.95 -1.48 -10.14
C ARG A 209 3.07 -1.18 -11.13
N HIS A 210 4.13 -2.00 -11.07
CA HIS A 210 5.18 -2.03 -12.09
C HIS A 210 6.01 -0.73 -12.18
N VAL A 211 6.49 -0.23 -11.07
CA VAL A 211 7.55 0.77 -11.04
C VAL A 211 8.90 0.13 -11.42
N PRO A 212 9.84 0.91 -11.95
CA PRO A 212 9.88 2.35 -12.10
C PRO A 212 9.13 2.86 -13.35
N CYS A 213 8.75 4.14 -13.32
CA CYS A 213 8.16 4.85 -14.47
C CYS A 213 9.19 5.75 -15.18
N LEU A 214 10.39 5.87 -14.64
CA LEU A 214 11.52 6.66 -15.13
C LEU A 214 12.80 5.82 -15.09
N PRO A 215 13.84 6.17 -15.84
CA PRO A 215 15.12 5.48 -15.86
C PRO A 215 15.71 5.30 -14.46
N VAL A 216 16.13 4.06 -14.15
CA VAL A 216 16.65 3.66 -12.84
C VAL A 216 17.89 4.49 -12.47
N GLY A 217 17.90 5.03 -11.25
CA GLY A 217 18.96 5.89 -10.73
C GLY A 217 18.79 7.37 -11.09
N ARG A 218 17.89 7.72 -11.99
CA ARG A 218 17.64 9.11 -12.42
C ARG A 218 16.23 9.60 -12.11
N GLN A 219 15.43 8.82 -11.37
CA GLN A 219 14.01 9.09 -11.16
C GLN A 219 13.77 10.50 -10.59
N TRP A 220 14.54 10.91 -9.56
CA TRP A 220 14.37 12.23 -8.98
C TRP A 220 14.84 13.38 -9.89
N GLU A 221 15.88 13.16 -10.66
CA GLU A 221 16.35 14.11 -11.68
C GLU A 221 15.25 14.37 -12.71
N LEU A 222 14.63 13.29 -13.19
CA LEU A 222 13.64 13.30 -14.27
C LEU A 222 12.18 13.47 -13.78
N ARG A 223 11.95 13.70 -12.49
CA ARG A 223 10.62 13.80 -11.87
C ARG A 223 9.66 14.79 -12.55
N HIS A 224 10.21 15.81 -13.18
CA HIS A 224 9.42 16.82 -13.89
C HIS A 224 8.62 16.22 -15.07
N HIS A 225 9.04 15.12 -15.65
CA HIS A 225 8.29 14.41 -16.68
C HIS A 225 7.03 13.75 -16.12
N VAL A 226 7.11 13.14 -14.93
CA VAL A 226 5.93 12.59 -14.25
C VAL A 226 5.00 13.71 -13.79
N THR A 227 5.54 14.82 -13.26
CA THR A 227 4.74 15.99 -12.90
C THR A 227 3.99 16.56 -14.10
N ARG A 228 4.66 16.68 -15.26
CA ARG A 228 4.02 17.12 -16.52
C ARG A 228 2.93 16.15 -16.95
N PHE A 229 3.17 14.85 -16.86
CA PHE A 229 2.15 13.83 -17.16
C PHE A 229 0.91 13.96 -16.27
N VAL A 230 1.10 14.10 -14.96
CA VAL A 230 -0.01 14.29 -14.00
C VAL A 230 -0.78 15.59 -14.33
N ARG A 231 -0.06 16.67 -14.67
CA ARG A 231 -0.68 17.95 -15.09
C ARG A 231 -1.50 17.78 -16.37
N GLN A 232 -0.98 17.13 -17.40
CA GLN A 232 -1.72 16.88 -18.64
C GLN A 232 -3.03 16.12 -18.38
N ILE A 233 -3.01 15.13 -17.47
CA ILE A 233 -4.22 14.41 -17.10
C ILE A 233 -5.18 15.30 -16.31
N ARG A 234 -4.68 16.12 -15.38
CA ARG A 234 -5.52 17.08 -14.63
C ARG A 234 -6.22 18.06 -15.59
N GLU A 235 -5.49 18.66 -16.49
CA GLU A 235 -6.04 19.60 -17.48
C GLU A 235 -7.08 18.91 -18.37
N MET A 236 -6.79 17.69 -18.82
CA MET A 236 -7.71 16.86 -19.60
C MET A 236 -8.99 16.55 -18.81
N THR A 237 -8.89 16.12 -17.55
CA THR A 237 -10.08 15.81 -16.74
C THR A 237 -10.94 17.03 -16.47
N LEU A 238 -10.34 18.20 -16.27
CA LEU A 238 -11.08 19.46 -16.12
C LEU A 238 -11.75 19.91 -17.41
N ASP A 239 -11.11 19.72 -18.59
CA ASP A 239 -11.72 19.99 -19.87
C ASP A 239 -12.96 19.13 -20.14
N VAL A 240 -12.83 17.81 -19.93
CA VAL A 240 -13.96 16.88 -20.06
C VAL A 240 -15.06 17.18 -19.03
N ALA A 241 -14.67 17.49 -17.78
CA ALA A 241 -15.62 17.84 -16.71
C ALA A 241 -16.46 19.07 -17.06
N ARG A 242 -15.84 20.12 -17.65
CA ARG A 242 -16.57 21.31 -18.14
C ARG A 242 -17.58 20.95 -19.22
N LYS A 243 -17.20 20.14 -20.20
CA LYS A 243 -18.06 19.73 -21.32
C LYS A 243 -19.27 18.91 -20.85
N ARG A 244 -19.07 18.05 -19.84
CA ARG A 244 -20.15 17.18 -19.32
C ARG A 244 -20.93 17.78 -18.14
N GLY A 245 -20.54 18.98 -17.66
CA GLY A 245 -21.19 19.66 -16.53
C GLY A 245 -21.03 18.98 -15.18
N ARG A 246 -20.04 18.07 -15.02
CA ARG A 246 -19.83 17.31 -13.78
C ARG A 246 -18.34 17.06 -13.52
N PRO A 247 -17.85 17.25 -12.27
CA PRO A 247 -16.46 17.03 -11.92
C PRO A 247 -15.96 15.60 -12.22
N ILE A 248 -14.68 15.50 -12.53
CA ILE A 248 -13.91 14.26 -12.57
C ILE A 248 -12.75 14.42 -11.60
N LEU A 249 -12.74 13.65 -10.54
CA LEU A 249 -11.68 13.67 -9.55
C LEU A 249 -10.45 12.89 -10.04
N LEU A 250 -9.29 13.28 -9.52
CA LEU A 250 -8.04 12.64 -9.86
C LEU A 250 -7.30 12.20 -8.59
N ALA A 251 -7.11 10.89 -8.47
CA ALA A 251 -6.32 10.27 -7.41
C ALA A 251 -5.00 9.73 -7.95
N ALA A 252 -4.01 9.55 -7.08
CA ALA A 252 -2.83 8.77 -7.40
C ALA A 252 -2.50 7.79 -6.28
N ARG A 253 -2.15 6.55 -6.63
CA ARG A 253 -1.58 5.59 -5.67
C ARG A 253 -0.06 5.71 -5.69
N ILE A 254 0.48 6.10 -4.55
CA ILE A 254 1.87 6.50 -4.36
C ILE A 254 2.49 5.77 -3.16
N PRO A 255 3.83 5.77 -3.00
CA PRO A 255 4.51 5.12 -1.88
C PRO A 255 4.01 5.52 -0.49
N ARG A 256 4.31 4.70 0.51
CA ARG A 256 3.93 4.89 1.91
C ARG A 256 4.62 6.06 2.61
N SER A 257 5.69 6.58 2.03
CA SER A 257 6.50 7.67 2.59
C SER A 257 6.96 8.65 1.52
N LEU A 258 7.29 9.88 1.95
CA LEU A 258 7.85 10.89 1.05
C LEU A 258 9.23 10.50 0.50
N GLU A 259 10.00 9.73 1.27
CA GLU A 259 11.29 9.18 0.81
C GLU A 259 11.08 8.21 -0.35
N GLY A 260 10.08 7.32 -0.24
CA GLY A 260 9.70 6.42 -1.31
C GLY A 260 9.21 7.16 -2.56
N CYS A 261 8.42 8.22 -2.38
CA CYS A 261 8.02 9.08 -3.50
C CYS A 261 9.22 9.71 -4.19
N ARG A 262 10.18 10.21 -3.41
CA ARG A 262 11.42 10.77 -3.95
C ARG A 262 12.22 9.71 -4.72
N ALA A 263 12.33 8.49 -4.19
CA ALA A 263 13.04 7.39 -4.84
C ALA A 263 12.41 6.99 -6.17
N ASP A 264 11.09 7.05 -6.30
CA ASP A 264 10.36 6.72 -7.53
C ASP A 264 10.16 7.94 -8.47
N GLY A 265 10.61 9.13 -8.06
CA GLY A 265 10.54 10.36 -8.89
C GLY A 265 9.17 11.04 -8.84
N PHE A 266 8.46 10.95 -7.71
CA PHE A 266 7.16 11.60 -7.51
C PHE A 266 7.31 12.85 -6.66
N ASP A 267 7.12 14.02 -7.27
CA ASP A 267 7.26 15.32 -6.61
C ASP A 267 5.95 15.76 -5.96
N ILE A 268 5.65 15.13 -4.81
CA ILE A 268 4.40 15.33 -4.06
C ILE A 268 4.19 16.78 -3.65
N GLY A 269 5.26 17.48 -3.29
CA GLY A 269 5.21 18.89 -2.94
C GLY A 269 4.69 19.74 -4.09
N THR A 270 5.24 19.57 -5.28
CA THR A 270 4.80 20.26 -6.51
C THR A 270 3.38 19.86 -6.88
N TRP A 271 3.03 18.57 -6.79
CA TRP A 271 1.68 18.10 -7.12
C TRP A 271 0.62 18.73 -6.20
N ALA A 272 0.92 18.82 -4.90
CA ALA A 272 0.04 19.46 -3.95
C ALA A 272 -0.05 20.99 -4.20
N GLN A 273 1.09 21.66 -4.37
CA GLN A 273 1.13 23.11 -4.59
C GLN A 273 0.36 23.56 -5.84
N GLN A 274 0.36 22.75 -6.88
CA GLN A 274 -0.26 23.06 -8.16
C GLN A 274 -1.69 22.52 -8.32
N ASN A 275 -2.30 21.92 -7.27
CA ASN A 275 -3.62 21.27 -7.29
C ASN A 275 -3.76 20.18 -8.37
N LEU A 276 -2.70 19.39 -8.58
CA LEU A 276 -2.71 18.37 -9.63
C LEU A 276 -3.55 17.14 -9.27
N LEU A 277 -3.77 16.88 -7.99
CA LEU A 277 -4.48 15.70 -7.50
C LEU A 277 -5.45 16.05 -6.37
N ASP A 278 -6.51 15.28 -6.24
CA ASP A 278 -7.54 15.44 -5.21
C ASP A 278 -7.37 14.45 -4.06
N ILE A 279 -6.83 13.27 -4.36
CA ILE A 279 -6.69 12.17 -3.40
C ILE A 279 -5.30 11.54 -3.56
N PHE A 280 -4.57 11.42 -2.47
CA PHE A 280 -3.37 10.59 -2.39
C PHE A 280 -3.72 9.26 -1.73
N SER A 281 -3.74 8.18 -2.52
CA SER A 281 -3.85 6.81 -2.01
C SER A 281 -2.45 6.33 -1.65
N LEU A 282 -2.21 6.10 -0.34
CA LEU A 282 -0.88 5.94 0.22
C LEU A 282 -0.53 4.47 0.46
N GLY A 283 0.59 4.04 -0.04
CA GLY A 283 1.04 2.67 0.11
C GLY A 283 0.11 1.67 -0.56
N SER A 284 0.26 0.43 -0.23
CA SER A 284 -0.67 -0.65 -0.58
C SER A 284 -0.31 -1.93 0.17
N ARG A 285 0.97 -2.17 0.41
CA ARG A 285 1.49 -3.38 1.02
C ARG A 285 2.18 -3.15 2.35
N SER A 286 2.12 -1.91 2.83
CA SER A 286 2.69 -1.49 4.11
C SER A 286 1.58 -1.22 5.10
N LEU A 287 1.78 -1.62 6.35
CA LEU A 287 0.87 -1.35 7.46
C LEU A 287 1.19 -0.01 8.11
N GLU A 288 2.47 0.37 8.10
CA GLU A 288 2.95 1.68 8.54
C GLU A 288 3.02 2.63 7.35
N VAL A 289 2.21 3.68 7.39
CA VAL A 289 2.14 4.74 6.38
C VAL A 289 2.36 6.07 7.09
N ASP A 290 3.27 6.90 6.57
CA ASP A 290 3.63 8.19 7.18
C ASP A 290 2.64 9.29 6.76
N ILE A 291 1.40 9.17 7.23
CA ILE A 291 0.30 10.09 6.90
C ILE A 291 0.59 11.49 7.44
N GLU A 292 1.26 11.60 8.59
CA GLU A 292 1.63 12.89 9.20
C GLU A 292 2.54 13.71 8.26
N ALA A 293 3.55 13.07 7.64
CA ALA A 293 4.43 13.75 6.70
C ALA A 293 3.68 14.22 5.45
N TYR A 294 2.75 13.38 4.93
CA TYR A 294 1.89 13.79 3.82
C TYR A 294 0.96 14.95 4.21
N ARG A 295 0.36 14.92 5.39
CA ARG A 295 -0.49 16.01 5.91
C ARG A 295 0.30 17.31 6.01
N LYS A 296 1.54 17.24 6.45
CA LYS A 296 2.44 18.40 6.53
C LYS A 296 2.77 18.96 5.15
N ILE A 297 3.09 18.12 4.15
CA ILE A 297 3.49 18.60 2.82
C ILE A 297 2.33 19.17 2.02
N ILE A 298 1.11 18.68 2.19
CA ILE A 298 -0.08 19.25 1.55
C ILE A 298 -0.49 20.59 2.17
N GLY A 299 -0.12 20.87 3.43
CA GLY A 299 -0.20 22.20 4.02
C GLY A 299 -1.61 22.80 4.07
N GLY A 300 -2.62 22.02 4.45
CA GLY A 300 -4.02 22.49 4.55
C GLY A 300 -4.79 22.59 3.22
N ARG A 301 -4.17 22.21 2.09
CA ARG A 301 -4.88 22.13 0.81
C ARG A 301 -5.96 21.05 0.84
N ASN A 302 -7.02 21.23 0.04
CA ASN A 302 -8.13 20.28 -0.02
C ASN A 302 -7.76 19.00 -0.80
N ILE A 303 -6.77 18.27 -0.28
CA ILE A 303 -6.31 16.97 -0.79
C ILE A 303 -6.59 15.92 0.27
N LYS A 304 -7.22 14.84 -0.12
CA LYS A 304 -7.57 13.75 0.79
C LYS A 304 -6.44 12.71 0.87
N LEU A 305 -6.15 12.26 2.09
CA LEU A 305 -5.19 11.20 2.36
C LEU A 305 -5.94 9.89 2.61
N GLN A 306 -5.62 8.88 1.81
CA GLN A 306 -6.32 7.60 1.77
C GLN A 306 -5.29 6.45 1.80
N PRO A 307 -4.83 6.02 2.99
CA PRO A 307 -3.96 4.85 3.09
C PRO A 307 -4.66 3.59 2.59
N CYS A 308 -3.88 2.69 1.96
CA CYS A 308 -4.38 1.50 1.28
C CYS A 308 -3.87 0.22 1.94
N CYS A 309 -4.77 -0.71 2.23
CA CYS A 309 -4.45 -2.03 2.76
C CYS A 309 -4.70 -3.12 1.70
N ASP A 310 -3.63 -3.81 1.30
CA ASP A 310 -3.71 -4.97 0.39
C ASP A 310 -3.93 -6.25 1.21
N GLY A 311 -5.02 -6.96 0.96
CA GLY A 311 -5.34 -8.19 1.69
C GLY A 311 -4.42 -9.38 1.37
N HIS A 312 -3.80 -9.39 0.19
CA HIS A 312 -2.96 -10.54 -0.24
C HIS A 312 -1.47 -10.34 -0.07
N HIS A 313 -1.03 -9.09 -0.18
CA HIS A 313 0.37 -8.74 -0.29
C HIS A 313 0.80 -7.80 0.83
N ALA A 314 0.01 -7.73 1.89
CA ALA A 314 0.34 -6.98 3.10
C ALA A 314 1.69 -7.41 3.68
N ALA A 315 2.14 -6.68 4.68
CA ALA A 315 3.38 -7.00 5.39
C ALA A 315 3.45 -8.48 5.75
N ASP A 316 4.60 -9.09 5.55
CA ASP A 316 4.83 -10.50 5.85
C ASP A 316 4.48 -10.80 7.32
N GLY A 317 3.75 -11.88 7.54
CA GLY A 317 3.22 -12.20 8.86
C GLY A 317 1.87 -11.58 9.22
N TYR A 318 1.30 -10.71 8.36
CA TYR A 318 0.04 -10.01 8.61
C TYR A 318 -0.93 -10.06 7.41
N ARG A 319 -0.89 -11.15 6.67
CA ARG A 319 -1.84 -11.39 5.59
C ARG A 319 -3.17 -11.85 6.13
N CYS A 320 -4.25 -11.25 5.64
CA CYS A 320 -5.58 -11.59 6.08
C CYS A 320 -5.65 -11.80 7.61
N PRO A 321 -5.21 -10.83 8.42
CA PRO A 321 -5.07 -10.99 9.85
C PRO A 321 -6.44 -11.03 10.56
N PRO A 322 -6.49 -11.41 11.85
CA PRO A 322 -7.69 -11.26 12.66
C PRO A 322 -8.14 -9.80 12.78
N ILE A 323 -9.41 -9.62 13.13
CA ILE A 323 -10.06 -8.30 13.15
C ILE A 323 -9.37 -7.29 14.07
N GLU A 324 -8.78 -7.73 15.16
CA GLU A 324 -8.09 -6.89 16.12
C GLU A 324 -6.89 -6.17 15.49
N ILE A 325 -6.18 -6.84 14.57
CA ILE A 325 -5.06 -6.25 13.83
C ILE A 325 -5.58 -5.22 12.82
N TYR A 326 -6.65 -5.52 12.08
CA TYR A 326 -7.27 -4.51 11.20
C TYR A 326 -7.70 -3.28 11.99
N ARG A 327 -8.36 -3.47 13.14
CA ARG A 327 -8.75 -2.36 14.01
C ARG A 327 -7.55 -1.52 14.44
N GLY A 328 -6.44 -2.15 14.83
CA GLY A 328 -5.19 -1.47 15.19
C GLY A 328 -4.61 -0.65 14.03
N ILE A 329 -4.46 -1.25 12.85
CA ILE A 329 -3.91 -0.59 11.66
C ILE A 329 -4.76 0.63 11.27
N PHE A 330 -6.06 0.43 11.10
CA PHE A 330 -6.94 1.50 10.63
C PHE A 330 -7.13 2.60 11.69
N SER A 331 -7.12 2.25 12.99
CA SER A 331 -7.10 3.25 14.07
C SER A 331 -5.85 4.13 14.00
N ASN A 332 -4.66 3.54 13.80
CA ASN A 332 -3.42 4.27 13.66
C ASN A 332 -3.41 5.22 12.44
N TRP A 333 -4.02 4.81 11.34
CA TRP A 333 -4.15 5.67 10.17
C TRP A 333 -5.10 6.85 10.42
N ARG A 334 -6.21 6.60 11.08
CA ARG A 334 -7.17 7.66 11.46
C ARG A 334 -6.58 8.65 12.46
N GLU A 335 -5.83 8.16 13.43
CA GLU A 335 -5.15 9.00 14.42
C GLU A 335 -4.15 9.97 13.74
N GLN A 336 -3.43 9.52 12.72
CA GLN A 336 -2.54 10.33 11.92
C GLN A 336 -3.26 11.31 10.97
N GLY A 337 -4.58 11.27 10.88
CA GLY A 337 -5.38 12.19 10.06
C GLY A 337 -5.74 11.67 8.67
N ALA A 338 -5.87 10.35 8.46
CA ALA A 338 -6.45 9.82 7.22
C ALA A 338 -7.90 10.29 7.04
N ASP A 339 -8.22 10.81 5.84
CA ASP A 339 -9.58 11.26 5.50
C ASP A 339 -10.51 10.10 5.14
N SER A 340 -9.94 9.06 4.53
CA SER A 340 -10.62 7.83 4.13
C SER A 340 -9.64 6.67 4.18
N VAL A 341 -10.10 5.47 3.92
CA VAL A 341 -9.23 4.30 3.79
C VAL A 341 -9.57 3.53 2.52
N MET A 342 -8.58 2.85 1.95
CA MET A 342 -8.78 2.00 0.78
C MET A 342 -8.46 0.56 1.12
N THR A 343 -9.25 -0.36 0.60
CA THR A 343 -8.94 -1.79 0.62
C THR A 343 -8.64 -2.26 -0.80
N PHE A 344 -7.62 -3.07 -0.93
CA PHE A 344 -7.16 -3.62 -2.20
C PHE A 344 -7.06 -5.14 -2.09
N ASN A 345 -7.55 -5.85 -3.09
CA ASN A 345 -7.58 -7.31 -3.13
C ASN A 345 -8.41 -8.03 -2.04
N TRP A 346 -9.18 -7.34 -1.23
CA TRP A 346 -9.98 -8.00 -0.18
C TRP A 346 -11.13 -8.80 -0.78
N ALA A 347 -11.94 -8.16 -1.58
CA ALA A 347 -13.07 -8.82 -2.24
C ALA A 347 -12.67 -9.62 -3.50
N CYS A 348 -11.37 -9.64 -3.83
CA CYS A 348 -10.82 -10.42 -4.94
C CYS A 348 -10.25 -11.76 -4.48
N ALA A 349 -10.12 -11.97 -3.16
CA ALA A 349 -9.66 -13.24 -2.63
C ALA A 349 -10.65 -14.32 -3.02
N ASP A 350 -10.16 -15.29 -3.79
CA ASP A 350 -10.83 -16.56 -3.93
C ASP A 350 -11.07 -17.16 -2.53
N PRO A 351 -12.28 -17.64 -2.18
CA PRO A 351 -12.54 -18.30 -0.91
C PRO A 351 -11.53 -19.39 -0.58
N GLU A 352 -11.14 -20.24 -1.55
CA GLU A 352 -10.09 -21.24 -1.36
C GLU A 352 -8.73 -20.62 -1.05
N LEU A 353 -8.41 -19.47 -1.64
CA LEU A 353 -7.15 -18.78 -1.37
C LEU A 353 -7.17 -18.16 0.02
N SER A 354 -8.26 -17.55 0.42
CA SER A 354 -8.47 -17.03 1.77
C SER A 354 -8.37 -18.14 2.81
N GLU A 355 -8.93 -19.29 2.53
CA GLU A 355 -8.87 -20.48 3.38
C GLU A 355 -7.45 -21.03 3.52
N LYS A 356 -6.68 -21.05 2.44
CA LYS A 356 -5.25 -21.45 2.47
C LYS A 356 -4.35 -20.44 3.18
N MET A 357 -4.74 -19.17 3.27
CA MET A 357 -3.92 -18.08 3.81
C MET A 357 -4.29 -17.66 5.24
N GLY A 358 -5.42 -18.06 5.76
CA GLY A 358 -5.88 -17.66 7.10
C GLY A 358 -7.19 -18.28 7.53
N GLY A 359 -7.76 -19.15 6.68
CA GLY A 359 -9.01 -19.86 6.95
C GLY A 359 -10.25 -18.99 6.93
N ALA A 360 -11.35 -19.54 7.42
CA ALA A 360 -12.63 -18.84 7.54
C ALA A 360 -12.54 -17.53 8.36
N VAL A 361 -11.60 -17.45 9.29
CA VAL A 361 -11.31 -16.26 10.10
C VAL A 361 -10.97 -15.06 9.22
N ALA A 362 -10.16 -15.23 8.17
CA ALA A 362 -9.77 -14.13 7.29
C ALA A 362 -10.95 -13.47 6.58
N THR A 363 -11.88 -14.26 6.05
CA THR A 363 -13.08 -13.75 5.36
C THR A 363 -13.99 -13.02 6.32
N LEU A 364 -14.24 -13.58 7.51
CA LEU A 364 -15.06 -12.96 8.56
C LEU A 364 -14.42 -11.67 9.06
N SER A 365 -13.11 -11.64 9.24
CA SER A 365 -12.38 -10.44 9.68
C SER A 365 -12.48 -9.31 8.66
N GLN A 366 -12.37 -9.60 7.37
CA GLN A 366 -12.50 -8.60 6.31
C GLN A 366 -13.92 -8.03 6.25
N LEU A 367 -14.95 -8.87 6.32
CA LEU A 367 -16.33 -8.40 6.35
C LEU A 367 -16.61 -7.56 7.60
N GLN A 368 -16.12 -7.99 8.76
CA GLN A 368 -16.24 -7.24 10.01
C GLN A 368 -15.50 -5.88 9.89
N ALA A 369 -14.34 -5.85 9.27
CA ALA A 369 -13.60 -4.62 9.04
C ALA A 369 -14.40 -3.64 8.17
N TYR A 370 -15.08 -4.10 7.10
CA TYR A 370 -15.95 -3.25 6.29
C TYR A 370 -17.09 -2.60 7.10
N ARG A 371 -17.53 -3.22 8.19
CA ARG A 371 -18.54 -2.67 9.10
C ARG A 371 -17.99 -1.71 10.15
N GLU A 372 -16.65 -1.66 10.33
CA GLU A 372 -16.06 -0.95 11.46
C GLU A 372 -15.03 0.13 11.09
N VAL A 373 -14.15 -0.14 10.11
CA VAL A 373 -12.93 0.67 9.94
C VAL A 373 -13.14 1.99 9.20
N GLY A 374 -14.29 2.17 8.59
CA GLY A 374 -14.61 3.40 7.86
C GLY A 374 -14.94 4.60 8.77
N ASP A 375 -15.42 4.35 9.98
CA ASP A 375 -15.80 5.38 10.94
C ASP A 375 -15.02 5.19 12.26
N PRO A 376 -14.28 6.21 12.75
CA PRO A 376 -13.57 6.11 14.02
C PRO A 376 -14.47 5.79 15.22
N VAL A 377 -15.75 6.17 15.17
CA VAL A 377 -16.71 5.89 16.25
C VAL A 377 -16.93 4.40 16.42
N THR A 378 -16.98 3.65 15.34
CA THR A 378 -17.20 2.20 15.35
C THR A 378 -15.96 1.40 15.81
N LEU A 379 -14.81 2.05 15.93
CA LEU A 379 -13.58 1.46 16.44
C LEU A 379 -13.36 1.68 17.95
N LYS A 380 -14.12 2.59 18.58
CA LYS A 380 -13.97 2.90 20.01
C LYS A 380 -14.35 1.71 20.90
N GLY A 381 -13.56 1.48 21.95
CA GLY A 381 -13.84 0.46 22.96
C GLY A 381 -13.81 -0.97 22.46
N LYS A 382 -13.19 -1.23 21.29
CA LYS A 382 -13.04 -2.58 20.74
C LYS A 382 -11.61 -3.07 20.91
N ASP A 383 -11.47 -4.36 21.16
CA ASP A 383 -10.18 -5.03 21.23
C ASP A 383 -9.37 -4.78 19.96
N LYS A 384 -8.08 -4.46 20.12
CA LYS A 384 -7.13 -4.14 19.06
C LYS A 384 -5.79 -4.79 19.29
N THR A 385 -5.09 -5.08 18.20
CA THR A 385 -3.68 -5.44 18.21
C THR A 385 -2.93 -4.45 17.32
N PHE A 386 -2.06 -3.67 17.93
CA PHE A 386 -1.14 -2.77 17.23
C PHE A 386 0.13 -3.53 16.90
N VAL A 387 0.70 -3.30 15.74
CA VAL A 387 1.84 -4.09 15.23
C VAL A 387 2.97 -3.18 14.78
N VAL A 388 4.19 -3.65 14.97
CA VAL A 388 5.36 -3.09 14.27
C VAL A 388 5.47 -3.79 12.93
N GLU A 389 5.63 -3.02 11.86
CA GLU A 389 5.67 -3.56 10.52
C GLU A 389 6.82 -4.55 10.34
N ARG A 390 6.48 -5.72 9.85
CA ARG A 390 7.44 -6.72 9.42
C ARG A 390 7.61 -6.65 7.91
N ARG A 391 8.83 -6.87 7.45
CA ARG A 391 9.14 -6.97 6.02
C ARG A 391 8.08 -7.78 5.29
N GLY A 392 7.57 -7.24 4.24
CA GLY A 392 6.58 -7.90 3.42
C GLY A 392 6.63 -7.46 1.98
N GLY A 393 5.61 -7.85 1.26
CA GLY A 393 5.44 -7.46 -0.12
C GLY A 393 6.35 -8.20 -1.08
N TYR A 394 6.40 -7.67 -2.27
CA TYR A 394 7.28 -8.12 -3.33
C TYR A 394 8.37 -7.08 -3.50
N PRO A 395 9.64 -7.40 -3.29
CA PRO A 395 10.72 -6.52 -3.69
C PRO A 395 10.76 -6.51 -5.22
N TRP A 396 10.00 -5.64 -5.83
CA TRP A 396 10.16 -5.32 -7.24
C TRP A 396 11.51 -4.63 -7.39
N ALA A 397 12.41 -5.25 -8.13
CA ALA A 397 13.84 -5.01 -8.00
C ALA A 397 14.28 -3.56 -8.20
N ASP A 398 13.57 -2.79 -9.04
CA ASP A 398 14.05 -1.49 -9.51
C ASP A 398 13.17 -0.31 -9.07
N GLY A 399 12.08 -0.56 -8.35
CA GLY A 399 11.17 0.47 -7.85
C GLY A 399 11.00 0.40 -6.34
N TYR A 400 10.71 1.53 -5.74
CA TYR A 400 10.53 1.63 -4.29
C TYR A 400 9.15 1.18 -3.82
N PHE A 401 8.11 1.44 -4.60
CA PHE A 401 6.72 1.35 -4.16
C PHE A 401 6.36 0.07 -3.40
N ASN A 402 6.80 -1.06 -3.91
CA ASN A 402 6.46 -2.37 -3.34
C ASN A 402 7.57 -2.96 -2.47
N ARG A 403 8.60 -2.18 -2.17
CA ARG A 403 9.70 -2.61 -1.31
C ARG A 403 9.32 -2.37 0.14
N ASN A 404 9.57 -3.36 0.95
CA ASN A 404 9.41 -3.34 2.41
C ASN A 404 10.67 -3.86 3.09
N ASP A 405 11.80 -3.77 2.41
CA ASP A 405 13.11 -4.15 2.93
C ASP A 405 13.66 -3.14 3.95
N ASP A 406 13.06 -1.97 4.03
CA ASP A 406 13.29 -0.94 5.06
C ASP A 406 12.36 -1.06 6.29
N SER A 407 11.50 -2.08 6.33
CA SER A 407 10.66 -2.35 7.50
C SER A 407 11.50 -2.69 8.73
N PRO A 408 11.09 -2.26 9.94
CA PRO A 408 11.89 -2.46 11.16
C PRO A 408 12.07 -3.93 11.54
N LEU A 409 11.14 -4.80 11.18
CA LEU A 409 11.21 -6.24 11.46
C LEU A 409 11.36 -7.08 10.17
N PRO A 410 11.97 -8.28 10.24
CA PRO A 410 12.62 -8.89 11.40
C PRO A 410 13.95 -8.20 11.76
N GLN A 411 14.25 -8.14 13.06
CA GLN A 411 15.45 -7.50 13.60
C GLN A 411 16.27 -8.46 14.46
N ALA A 412 17.57 -8.58 14.18
CA ALA A 412 18.48 -9.36 15.02
C ALA A 412 18.65 -8.67 16.39
N ILE A 413 18.60 -9.45 17.47
CA ILE A 413 18.91 -8.97 18.82
C ILE A 413 20.35 -9.39 19.13
N PRO A 414 21.28 -8.43 19.33
CA PRO A 414 22.68 -8.72 19.60
C PRO A 414 22.87 -9.51 20.90
N ALA A 415 23.83 -10.47 20.87
CA ALA A 415 24.15 -11.27 22.05
C ALA A 415 25.06 -10.52 23.05
N ASP A 416 25.64 -9.40 22.64
CA ASP A 416 26.53 -8.55 23.46
C ASP A 416 25.76 -7.61 24.43
N GLY A 417 24.43 -7.72 24.47
CA GLY A 417 23.58 -6.88 25.30
C GLY A 417 23.29 -5.49 24.74
N SER A 418 23.72 -5.20 23.52
CA SER A 418 23.33 -3.96 22.83
C SER A 418 21.82 -3.88 22.63
N ALA A 419 21.26 -2.69 22.79
CA ALA A 419 19.84 -2.45 22.65
C ALA A 419 19.41 -2.36 21.18
N VAL A 420 18.26 -2.95 20.87
CA VAL A 420 17.48 -2.68 19.67
C VAL A 420 16.35 -1.73 20.04
N SER A 421 16.28 -0.60 19.33
CA SER A 421 15.22 0.41 19.53
C SER A 421 14.19 0.32 18.42
N LEU A 422 12.93 0.23 18.79
CA LEU A 422 11.76 0.17 17.90
C LEU A 422 10.72 1.19 18.34
N THR A 423 9.81 1.50 17.44
CA THR A 423 8.66 2.36 17.73
C THR A 423 7.39 1.61 17.38
N ILE A 424 6.39 1.68 18.23
CA ILE A 424 5.03 1.23 17.95
C ILE A 424 4.05 2.40 18.12
N ARG A 425 3.06 2.49 17.22
CA ARG A 425 2.01 3.50 17.33
C ARG A 425 0.79 2.90 17.97
N LEU A 426 0.20 3.62 18.93
CA LEU A 426 -1.06 3.29 19.60
C LEU A 426 -2.05 4.44 19.39
N ALA A 427 -3.16 4.18 18.71
CA ALA A 427 -4.14 5.21 18.41
C ALA A 427 -5.11 5.49 19.57
N ASP A 428 -5.30 4.52 20.45
CA ASP A 428 -6.27 4.62 21.54
C ASP A 428 -5.71 5.43 22.72
N PRO A 429 -6.54 6.25 23.40
CA PRO A 429 -6.18 7.00 24.60
C PRO A 429 -6.16 6.08 25.83
N ILE A 430 -5.24 5.11 25.82
CA ILE A 430 -5.16 4.01 26.80
C ILE A 430 -5.03 4.53 28.23
N ARG A 431 -4.23 5.57 28.45
CA ARG A 431 -4.04 6.17 29.77
C ARG A 431 -5.33 6.78 30.28
N GLU A 432 -6.02 7.56 29.47
CA GLU A 432 -7.23 8.29 29.79
C GLU A 432 -8.42 7.34 29.99
N GLU A 433 -8.42 6.24 29.26
CA GLU A 433 -9.47 5.21 29.30
C GLU A 433 -9.13 3.99 30.16
N ALA A 434 -8.11 4.07 31.02
CA ALA A 434 -7.60 2.93 31.81
C ALA A 434 -8.71 2.17 32.57
N GLY A 435 -9.73 2.86 33.06
CA GLY A 435 -10.87 2.22 33.72
C GLY A 435 -11.78 1.37 32.83
N LYS A 436 -11.67 1.49 31.52
CA LYS A 436 -12.41 0.67 30.54
C LYS A 436 -11.56 -0.49 29.99
N ILE A 437 -10.28 -0.50 30.31
CA ILE A 437 -9.31 -1.43 29.73
C ILE A 437 -9.11 -2.61 30.68
N ARG A 438 -9.33 -3.82 30.14
CA ARG A 438 -9.11 -5.07 30.84
C ARG A 438 -7.62 -5.43 30.91
N SER A 439 -6.89 -5.23 29.82
CA SER A 439 -5.46 -5.51 29.73
C SER A 439 -4.77 -4.82 28.57
N VAL A 440 -3.51 -4.47 28.78
CA VAL A 440 -2.56 -4.08 27.72
C VAL A 440 -1.34 -4.97 27.87
N ALA A 441 -0.87 -5.58 26.81
CA ALA A 441 0.30 -6.45 26.83
C ALA A 441 1.14 -6.30 25.57
N LEU A 442 2.46 -6.29 25.72
CA LEU A 442 3.42 -6.39 24.63
C LEU A 442 3.71 -7.88 24.39
N ALA A 443 3.56 -8.35 23.17
CA ALA A 443 3.98 -9.67 22.73
C ALA A 443 5.22 -9.55 21.84
N ALA A 444 6.32 -10.18 22.25
CA ALA A 444 7.53 -10.34 21.48
C ALA A 444 7.63 -11.77 20.95
N ILE A 445 7.72 -11.94 19.63
CA ILE A 445 7.81 -13.24 18.97
C ILE A 445 9.21 -13.37 18.36
N LEU A 446 9.96 -14.36 18.83
CA LEU A 446 11.39 -14.52 18.63
C LEU A 446 11.69 -15.84 17.89
N PHE A 447 12.58 -15.77 16.91
CA PHE A 447 13.17 -16.92 16.25
C PHE A 447 14.61 -17.15 16.78
N GLY A 448 15.00 -18.41 16.98
CA GLY A 448 16.34 -18.76 17.44
C GLY A 448 16.62 -18.43 18.90
N ALA A 449 15.59 -18.07 19.68
CA ALA A 449 15.66 -17.89 21.12
C ALA A 449 15.01 -19.10 21.82
N THR A 450 15.42 -19.34 23.05
CA THR A 450 14.93 -20.41 23.95
C THR A 450 14.47 -19.84 25.27
N GLU A 451 13.86 -20.66 26.11
CA GLU A 451 13.47 -20.25 27.47
C GLU A 451 14.65 -19.91 28.39
N ALA A 452 15.88 -20.35 28.05
CA ALA A 452 17.08 -19.98 28.78
C ALA A 452 17.50 -18.52 28.52
N ASP A 453 17.09 -17.96 27.39
CA ASP A 453 17.36 -16.57 27.06
C ASP A 453 16.53 -15.61 27.92
N ARG A 454 17.11 -14.48 28.27
CA ARG A 454 16.43 -13.40 29.00
C ARG A 454 16.51 -12.13 28.20
N PHE A 455 15.35 -11.45 28.11
CA PHE A 455 15.24 -10.19 27.40
C PHE A 455 14.73 -9.11 28.35
N ASP A 456 15.47 -8.03 28.46
CA ASP A 456 15.03 -6.81 29.13
C ASP A 456 14.33 -5.91 28.11
N ILE A 457 13.09 -5.55 28.41
CA ILE A 457 12.29 -4.66 27.57
C ILE A 457 11.95 -3.40 28.34
N LEU A 458 12.23 -2.24 27.74
CA LEU A 458 11.75 -0.95 28.21
C LEU A 458 10.64 -0.46 27.26
N PHE A 459 9.53 -0.01 27.82
CA PHE A 459 8.44 0.64 27.12
C PHE A 459 8.32 2.08 27.62
N ASN A 460 8.57 3.06 26.75
CA ASN A 460 8.67 4.47 27.11
C ASN A 460 9.63 4.74 28.31
N GLY A 461 10.69 3.96 28.43
CA GLY A 461 11.68 4.04 29.51
C GLY A 461 11.34 3.24 30.76
N ALA A 462 10.13 2.70 30.90
CA ALA A 462 9.75 1.84 32.01
C ALA A 462 10.10 0.37 31.71
N LYS A 463 10.76 -0.31 32.65
CA LYS A 463 11.10 -1.73 32.53
C LYS A 463 9.84 -2.60 32.67
N LEU A 464 9.61 -3.47 31.70
CA LEU A 464 8.53 -4.45 31.75
C LEU A 464 9.01 -5.76 32.36
N THR A 465 8.09 -6.46 33.03
CA THR A 465 8.34 -7.80 33.61
C THR A 465 7.61 -8.84 32.77
N ALA A 466 8.34 -9.85 32.29
CA ALA A 466 7.76 -10.96 31.54
C ALA A 466 6.76 -11.74 32.41
N ARG A 467 5.63 -12.10 31.83
CA ARG A 467 4.62 -12.94 32.49
C ARG A 467 4.93 -14.42 32.33
N ALA A 468 5.02 -14.86 31.09
CA ALA A 468 5.30 -16.24 30.71
C ALA A 468 5.83 -16.28 29.28
N GLY A 469 6.62 -17.30 28.97
CA GLY A 469 7.06 -17.64 27.60
C GLY A 469 6.36 -18.88 27.08
N ASP A 470 6.06 -18.91 25.80
CA ASP A 470 5.62 -20.10 25.07
C ASP A 470 6.70 -20.46 24.03
N PRO A 471 7.56 -21.47 24.32
CA PRO A 471 8.65 -21.86 23.43
C PRO A 471 8.19 -22.72 22.23
N GLU A 472 6.95 -23.17 22.25
CA GLU A 472 6.35 -23.99 21.19
C GLU A 472 5.42 -23.15 20.29
N TRP A 473 5.46 -21.81 20.43
CA TRP A 473 4.61 -20.92 19.65
C TRP A 473 4.75 -21.18 18.16
N LYS A 474 3.62 -21.27 17.50
CA LYS A 474 3.51 -21.40 16.05
C LYS A 474 2.67 -20.26 15.51
N ASP A 475 3.32 -19.35 14.79
CA ASP A 475 2.60 -18.25 14.14
C ASP A 475 2.23 -18.68 12.72
N PRO A 476 0.94 -18.81 12.39
CA PRO A 476 0.49 -19.21 11.07
C PRO A 476 0.77 -18.16 10.01
N GLN A 477 1.06 -16.93 10.42
CA GLN A 477 1.32 -15.79 9.55
C GLN A 477 2.81 -15.58 9.25
N ILE A 478 3.74 -16.25 9.92
CA ILE A 478 5.16 -16.19 9.61
C ILE A 478 5.52 -17.32 8.63
N PHE A 479 5.81 -16.94 7.40
CA PHE A 479 6.07 -17.88 6.32
C PHE A 479 7.54 -18.30 6.23
N SER A 480 8.48 -17.40 6.51
CA SER A 480 9.90 -17.68 6.51
C SER A 480 10.70 -16.58 7.21
N PRO A 481 11.71 -16.91 8.03
CA PRO A 481 12.64 -15.91 8.58
C PRO A 481 13.57 -15.32 7.51
N LYS A 482 13.63 -15.89 6.32
CA LYS A 482 14.40 -15.37 5.19
C LYS A 482 13.47 -14.63 4.22
N ALA A 483 13.93 -13.45 3.75
CA ALA A 483 13.29 -12.79 2.62
C ALA A 483 13.25 -13.75 1.42
N THR A 484 12.07 -14.00 0.91
CA THR A 484 11.93 -14.72 -0.34
C THR A 484 11.90 -13.68 -1.45
N PRO A 485 12.85 -13.68 -2.40
CA PRO A 485 12.76 -12.78 -3.55
C PRO A 485 11.45 -13.04 -4.28
N ALA A 486 10.71 -11.99 -4.58
CA ALA A 486 9.52 -12.11 -5.39
C ALA A 486 9.92 -12.43 -6.83
N SER A 487 10.00 -13.67 -7.17
CA SER A 487 10.08 -14.09 -8.54
C SER A 487 8.71 -14.55 -9.00
N GLY A 488 8.06 -13.73 -9.80
CA GLY A 488 6.92 -14.12 -10.62
C GLY A 488 5.59 -14.35 -9.94
N GLY A 489 5.27 -13.62 -8.87
CA GLY A 489 3.88 -13.50 -8.36
C GLY A 489 3.18 -14.79 -7.96
N ARG A 490 3.89 -15.87 -7.71
CA ARG A 490 3.27 -17.12 -7.29
C ARG A 490 3.19 -17.18 -5.77
N PHE A 491 1.99 -17.19 -5.22
CA PHE A 491 1.65 -17.43 -3.82
C PHE A 491 2.27 -18.71 -3.23
N ALA A 492 2.62 -19.68 -4.07
CA ALA A 492 3.20 -20.96 -3.67
C ALA A 492 4.54 -20.87 -2.92
N ARG A 493 5.16 -19.69 -2.84
CA ARG A 493 6.47 -19.50 -2.20
C ARG A 493 6.40 -19.05 -0.75
N TYR A 494 5.26 -18.54 -0.31
CA TYR A 494 5.02 -18.25 1.09
C TYR A 494 4.41 -19.49 1.75
N ARG A 495 5.25 -20.38 2.18
CA ARG A 495 4.80 -21.55 2.95
C ARG A 495 5.11 -21.28 4.40
N VAL A 496 4.08 -21.34 5.23
CA VAL A 496 4.26 -21.48 6.68
C VAL A 496 5.16 -22.70 6.90
N ASN A 497 6.25 -22.52 7.65
CA ASN A 497 7.05 -23.65 8.07
C ASN A 497 6.41 -24.24 9.34
N PRO A 498 5.66 -25.35 9.24
CA PRO A 498 4.96 -25.91 10.40
C PRO A 498 5.91 -26.48 11.46
N LYS A 499 7.19 -26.66 11.11
CA LYS A 499 8.25 -27.11 12.01
C LYS A 499 9.00 -25.97 12.68
N GLN A 500 8.72 -24.71 12.29
CA GLN A 500 9.38 -23.56 12.88
C GLN A 500 8.83 -23.34 14.29
N LYS A 501 9.70 -23.47 15.28
CA LYS A 501 9.43 -23.11 16.66
C LYS A 501 9.84 -21.68 16.89
N LEU A 502 8.97 -20.95 17.58
CA LEU A 502 9.17 -19.57 17.98
C LEU A 502 9.00 -19.48 19.50
N LEU A 503 9.71 -18.56 20.11
CA LEU A 503 9.46 -18.19 21.51
C LEU A 503 8.56 -16.94 21.52
N ARG A 504 7.35 -17.04 22.07
CA ARG A 504 6.49 -15.89 22.33
C ARG A 504 6.59 -15.52 23.79
N ILE A 505 6.94 -14.27 24.09
CA ILE A 505 6.98 -13.75 25.46
C ILE A 505 5.99 -12.61 25.58
N GLU A 506 5.20 -12.62 26.65
CA GLU A 506 4.20 -11.60 26.94
C GLU A 506 4.65 -10.74 28.12
N TYR A 507 4.52 -9.43 27.98
CA TYR A 507 4.86 -8.42 28.98
C TYR A 507 3.63 -7.54 29.24
N PRO A 508 2.99 -7.63 30.41
CA PRO A 508 1.95 -6.69 30.79
C PRO A 508 2.46 -5.26 30.78
N ILE A 509 1.65 -4.35 30.25
CA ILE A 509 1.95 -2.92 30.21
C ILE A 509 0.98 -2.20 31.15
N ASP A 510 1.52 -1.34 32.04
CA ASP A 510 0.69 -0.41 32.79
C ASP A 510 0.07 0.61 31.82
N PRO A 511 -1.25 0.76 31.74
CA PRO A 511 -1.90 1.78 30.93
C PRO A 511 -1.34 3.19 31.11
N GLN A 512 -0.83 3.53 32.30
CA GLN A 512 -0.32 4.86 32.62
C GLN A 512 0.95 5.25 31.87
N ILE A 513 1.73 4.29 31.36
CA ILE A 513 2.92 4.57 30.58
C ILE A 513 2.65 4.64 29.07
N CYS A 514 1.44 4.30 28.62
CA CYS A 514 1.04 4.37 27.22
C CYS A 514 0.80 5.83 26.79
N ARG A 515 1.11 6.11 25.51
CA ARG A 515 0.89 7.41 24.88
C ARG A 515 0.13 7.22 23.57
N VAL A 516 -0.79 8.11 23.27
CA VAL A 516 -1.37 8.19 21.92
C VAL A 516 -0.26 8.54 20.93
N GLY A 517 -0.24 7.87 19.79
CA GLY A 517 0.83 8.02 18.80
C GLY A 517 2.04 7.12 19.09
N LYS A 518 3.25 7.62 18.89
CA LYS A 518 4.49 6.85 18.93
C LYS A 518 4.93 6.51 20.37
N ASN A 519 5.14 5.24 20.63
CA ASN A 519 5.71 4.69 21.86
C ASN A 519 7.06 4.03 21.55
N GLN A 520 8.07 4.27 22.40
CA GLN A 520 9.43 3.76 22.21
C GLN A 520 9.59 2.42 22.94
N ILE A 521 10.23 1.47 22.30
CA ILE A 521 10.52 0.16 22.84
C ILE A 521 12.03 -0.10 22.69
N GLU A 522 12.68 -0.47 23.77
CA GLU A 522 14.06 -0.96 23.74
C GLU A 522 14.09 -2.41 24.18
N ILE A 523 14.78 -3.25 23.41
CA ILE A 523 14.93 -4.67 23.70
C ILE A 523 16.41 -5.00 23.78
N ARG A 524 16.83 -5.68 24.86
CA ARG A 524 18.19 -6.19 25.07
C ARG A 524 18.14 -7.64 25.44
N ARG A 525 19.08 -8.44 24.96
CA ARG A 525 19.30 -9.80 25.44
C ARG A 525 20.23 -9.73 26.64
N SER A 526 19.69 -9.89 27.85
CA SER A 526 20.44 -9.77 29.10
C SER A 526 21.15 -11.07 29.51
N VAL A 527 20.61 -12.22 29.11
CA VAL A 527 21.24 -13.54 29.26
C VAL A 527 21.07 -14.30 27.95
N ALA A 528 22.18 -14.80 27.42
CA ALA A 528 22.16 -15.70 26.28
C ALA A 528 22.16 -17.16 26.75
N SER A 529 21.53 -18.05 25.98
CA SER A 529 21.67 -19.50 26.20
C SER A 529 23.14 -19.94 26.08
N ASP A 530 23.54 -20.97 26.83
CA ASP A 530 24.93 -21.48 26.91
C ASP A 530 25.46 -22.14 25.62
N SER A 531 24.75 -21.98 24.50
CA SER A 531 25.24 -22.43 23.19
C SER A 531 26.48 -21.62 22.77
N ASN A 532 27.53 -22.30 22.38
CA ASN A 532 28.77 -21.66 21.91
C ASN A 532 28.98 -21.93 20.40
N PRO A 533 28.85 -20.96 19.49
CA PRO A 533 28.42 -19.57 19.74
C PRO A 533 26.92 -19.45 20.12
N PRO A 534 26.53 -18.40 20.86
CA PRO A 534 25.13 -18.19 21.24
C PRO A 534 24.26 -18.11 19.98
N ALA A 535 23.12 -18.79 20.02
CA ALA A 535 22.16 -18.79 18.92
C ALA A 535 21.77 -17.34 18.59
N LYS A 536 21.65 -17.03 17.31
CA LYS A 536 21.19 -15.70 16.84
C LYS A 536 19.71 -15.54 17.13
N ALA A 537 19.37 -14.79 18.15
CA ALA A 537 18.00 -14.39 18.42
C ALA A 537 17.54 -13.33 17.43
N GLN A 538 16.37 -13.51 16.83
CA GLN A 538 15.78 -12.58 15.88
C GLN A 538 14.36 -12.27 16.32
N LEU A 539 14.05 -11.00 16.50
CA LEU A 539 12.69 -10.53 16.75
C LEU A 539 11.92 -10.57 15.42
N GLU A 540 10.92 -11.42 15.36
CA GLU A 540 10.10 -11.63 14.17
C GLU A 540 8.87 -10.74 14.16
N LYS A 541 8.20 -10.60 15.32
CA LYS A 541 7.04 -9.74 15.51
C LYS A 541 7.10 -9.05 16.86
N LEU A 542 6.52 -7.85 16.88
CA LEU A 542 6.31 -7.06 18.08
C LEU A 542 4.92 -6.46 18.01
N GLU A 543 4.08 -6.80 18.98
CA GLU A 543 2.66 -6.48 18.97
C GLU A 543 2.24 -5.93 20.33
N VAL A 544 1.30 -4.98 20.36
CA VAL A 544 0.61 -4.55 21.59
C VAL A 544 -0.85 -4.93 21.48
N GLU A 545 -1.26 -5.86 22.34
CA GLU A 545 -2.64 -6.30 22.47
C GLU A 545 -3.37 -5.42 23.49
N LEU A 546 -4.43 -4.77 23.05
CA LEU A 546 -5.33 -3.95 23.86
C LEU A 546 -6.69 -4.65 23.97
N LYS A 547 -7.14 -4.93 25.18
CA LYS A 547 -8.43 -5.55 25.46
C LYS A 547 -9.27 -4.68 26.36
N TYR A 548 -10.51 -4.45 26.00
CA TYR A 548 -11.48 -3.69 26.75
C TYR A 548 -12.31 -4.60 27.65
N HIS A 549 -12.93 -4.04 28.68
CA HIS A 549 -14.00 -4.71 29.40
C HIS A 549 -15.21 -4.85 28.47
N SER A 550 -15.87 -6.02 28.49
CA SER A 550 -17.10 -6.32 27.74
C SER A 550 -18.29 -5.60 28.32
#